data_4d5ec65333b590b25fef8ef1486a80b2
#
_entry.id   4d5ec65333b590b25fef8ef1486a80b2
#
_cell.length_a   1.000
_cell.length_b   1.000
_cell.length_c   1.000
_cell.angle_alpha   90.00
_cell.angle_beta   90.00
_cell.angle_gamma   90.00
#
_symmetry.space_group_name_H-M   'P 1'
#
loop_
_entity.id
_entity.type
_entity.pdbx_description
1 polymer ?
#
loop_
_entity_poly.entity_id
_entity_poly.type
_entity_poly.pdbx_seq_one_letter_code
_entity_poly.pdbx_strand_id
1 'polypeptide(L)'
;PTSPASKSKFQFVTPQEAARRIGGPVRTIVGLEPDHIEIGPASGVPGAQPNLSVVRVVYMTADGERMLLDQQRIPADANGFHPIDDPTLESGQTAYGTETNGVSVATWLDDAGYRISLAAKVPVDSLKLLVNLVR
;
A
#
# COMPACT_ATOMS: atom_id res chain seq x y z
N PRO A 1 -14.29 2.98 27.35
CA PRO A 1 -13.68 2.75 26.89
C PRO A 1 -12.95 2.74 25.79
N THR A 2 -12.45 3.55 25.56
CA THR A 2 -11.96 3.63 24.58
C THR A 2 -11.20 2.73 24.22
N SER A 3 -11.60 2.30 23.75
CA SER A 3 -11.19 1.16 23.51
C SER A 3 -9.97 1.02 22.74
N PRO A 4 -9.18 0.11 23.06
CA PRO A 4 -7.98 -0.17 22.31
C PRO A 4 -8.24 -0.51 20.88
N ALA A 5 -9.41 -1.00 20.57
CA ALA A 5 -9.73 -1.37 19.22
C ALA A 5 -9.72 -0.17 18.28
N SER A 6 -9.94 1.03 18.81
CA SER A 6 -9.90 2.22 17.98
C SER A 6 -8.51 2.59 17.56
N LYS A 7 -7.47 2.01 18.15
CA LYS A 7 -6.11 2.38 17.83
C LYS A 7 -5.58 1.71 16.59
N SER A 8 -6.05 0.53 16.29
CA SER A 8 -5.62 -0.17 15.09
C SER A 8 -6.75 -1.07 14.65
N LYS A 9 -7.20 -0.85 13.46
CA LYS A 9 -8.23 -1.67 12.85
C LYS A 9 -7.62 -2.70 11.91
N PHE A 10 -6.30 -2.73 11.80
CA PHE A 10 -5.60 -3.71 10.99
C PHE A 10 -5.44 -4.99 11.78
N GLN A 11 -5.61 -6.13 11.11
CA GLN A 11 -5.48 -7.44 11.70
C GLN A 11 -4.39 -8.20 10.97
N PHE A 12 -3.59 -8.95 11.71
CA PHE A 12 -2.55 -9.78 11.13
C PHE A 12 -3.20 -10.90 10.33
N VAL A 13 -2.67 -11.17 9.15
CA VAL A 13 -3.15 -12.25 8.29
C VAL A 13 -1.95 -12.97 7.69
N THR A 14 -2.19 -14.20 7.23
CA THR A 14 -1.18 -14.93 6.47
C THR A 14 -1.13 -14.41 5.05
N PRO A 15 -0.04 -14.65 4.31
CA PRO A 15 0.02 -14.28 2.89
C PRO A 15 -1.13 -14.88 2.08
N GLN A 16 -1.52 -16.12 2.40
CA GLN A 16 -2.61 -16.79 1.68
C GLN A 16 -3.95 -16.12 1.94
N GLU A 17 -4.21 -15.75 3.21
CA GLU A 17 -5.43 -15.05 3.57
C GLU A 17 -5.48 -13.69 2.91
N ALA A 18 -4.38 -12.96 2.91
CA ALA A 18 -4.30 -11.64 2.27
C ALA A 18 -4.60 -11.73 0.79
N ALA A 19 -3.99 -12.68 0.10
CA ALA A 19 -4.20 -12.87 -1.34
C ALA A 19 -5.67 -13.21 -1.63
N ARG A 20 -6.28 -14.04 -0.81
CA ARG A 20 -7.68 -14.39 -0.96
C ARG A 20 -8.58 -13.16 -0.79
N ARG A 21 -8.26 -12.33 0.19
CA ARG A 21 -9.08 -11.16 0.53
C ARG A 21 -9.03 -10.07 -0.54
N ILE A 22 -7.89 -9.90 -1.21
CA ILE A 22 -7.79 -8.91 -2.29
C ILE A 22 -7.98 -9.51 -3.68
N GLY A 23 -8.19 -10.83 -3.76
CA GLY A 23 -8.50 -11.47 -5.03
C GLY A 23 -7.33 -11.59 -5.99
N GLY A 24 -6.10 -11.73 -5.48
CA GLY A 24 -4.92 -11.88 -6.32
C GLY A 24 -3.63 -11.85 -5.50
N PRO A 25 -2.48 -11.89 -6.17
CA PRO A 25 -1.21 -11.97 -5.48
C PRO A 25 -0.91 -10.70 -4.68
N VAL A 26 -0.36 -10.89 -3.48
CA VAL A 26 0.11 -9.78 -2.65
C VAL A 26 1.46 -9.32 -3.19
N ARG A 27 1.60 -8.01 -3.42
CA ARG A 27 2.85 -7.43 -3.89
C ARG A 27 3.85 -7.37 -2.73
N THR A 28 5.11 -7.54 -3.06
CA THR A 28 6.20 -7.49 -2.08
C THR A 28 7.37 -6.73 -2.66
N ILE A 29 8.32 -6.36 -1.81
CA ILE A 29 9.58 -5.75 -2.24
C ILE A 29 10.60 -6.86 -2.36
N VAL A 30 11.09 -7.10 -3.57
CA VAL A 30 12.06 -8.15 -3.84
C VAL A 30 13.33 -7.90 -3.06
N GLY A 31 13.84 -8.92 -2.40
CA GLY A 31 15.07 -8.81 -1.62
C GLY A 31 14.87 -8.45 -0.16
N LEU A 32 13.66 -8.10 0.24
CA LEU A 32 13.35 -7.79 1.64
C LEU A 32 12.39 -8.80 2.22
N GLU A 33 12.57 -9.14 3.49
CA GLU A 33 11.70 -10.06 4.19
C GLU A 33 10.66 -9.28 4.94
N PRO A 34 9.36 -9.53 4.71
CA PRO A 34 8.32 -8.85 5.46
C PRO A 34 8.36 -9.19 6.95
N ASP A 35 8.10 -8.19 7.80
CA ASP A 35 7.92 -8.43 9.22
C ASP A 35 6.59 -9.14 9.45
N HIS A 36 5.53 -8.64 8.84
CA HIS A 36 4.21 -9.27 8.87
C HIS A 36 3.33 -8.66 7.79
N ILE A 37 2.14 -9.27 7.62
CA ILE A 37 1.12 -8.76 6.72
C ILE A 37 -0.13 -8.51 7.54
N GLU A 38 -0.83 -7.41 7.25
CA GLU A 38 -2.07 -7.08 7.93
C GLU A 38 -3.10 -6.60 6.91
N ILE A 39 -4.38 -6.68 7.29
CA ILE A 39 -5.47 -6.19 6.46
C ILE A 39 -6.33 -5.26 7.30
N GLY A 40 -6.82 -4.19 6.73
CA GLY A 40 -7.62 -3.23 7.46
C GLY A 40 -8.29 -2.21 6.55
N PRO A 41 -8.91 -1.20 7.18
CA PRO A 41 -9.63 -0.18 6.44
C PRO A 41 -8.69 0.79 5.75
N ALA A 42 -9.18 1.44 4.71
CA ALA A 42 -8.40 2.36 3.92
C ALA A 42 -8.21 3.73 4.57
N SER A 43 -8.90 4.01 5.69
CA SER A 43 -8.77 5.30 6.35
C SER A 43 -7.33 5.52 6.80
N GLY A 44 -6.79 6.69 6.50
CA GLY A 44 -5.39 6.97 6.80
C GLY A 44 -4.40 6.51 5.75
N VAL A 45 -4.84 5.84 4.70
CA VAL A 45 -3.98 5.46 3.59
C VAL A 45 -4.17 6.50 2.49
N PRO A 46 -3.15 7.29 2.15
CA PRO A 46 -3.32 8.34 1.15
C PRO A 46 -3.80 7.82 -0.18
N GLY A 47 -4.86 8.42 -0.70
CA GLY A 47 -5.38 8.09 -2.02
C GLY A 47 -6.15 6.79 -2.12
N ALA A 48 -6.26 6.00 -1.05
CA ALA A 48 -7.00 4.75 -1.09
C ALA A 48 -8.51 5.00 -1.11
N GLN A 49 -9.25 4.09 -1.72
CA GLN A 49 -10.70 4.18 -1.74
C GLN A 49 -11.26 3.78 -0.37
N PRO A 50 -12.08 4.64 0.27
CA PRO A 50 -12.42 4.45 1.68
C PRO A 50 -13.27 3.22 1.99
N ASN A 51 -14.00 2.69 0.99
CA ASN A 51 -14.91 1.58 1.23
C ASN A 51 -14.29 0.21 1.04
N LEU A 52 -13.02 0.15 0.67
CA LEU A 52 -12.38 -1.11 0.34
C LEU A 52 -11.24 -1.38 1.31
N SER A 53 -11.03 -2.66 1.61
CA SER A 53 -9.93 -3.06 2.49
C SER A 53 -8.59 -2.90 1.81
N VAL A 54 -7.57 -2.69 2.64
CA VAL A 54 -6.18 -2.56 2.20
C VAL A 54 -5.38 -3.70 2.81
N VAL A 55 -4.57 -4.36 2.01
CA VAL A 55 -3.57 -5.31 2.49
C VAL A 55 -2.27 -4.54 2.63
N ARG A 56 -1.66 -4.64 3.80
CA ARG A 56 -0.43 -3.94 4.13
C ARG A 56 0.67 -4.94 4.44
N VAL A 57 1.75 -4.88 3.69
CA VAL A 57 2.96 -5.63 4.00
C VAL A 57 3.88 -4.69 4.76
N VAL A 58 4.25 -5.07 5.96
CA VAL A 58 5.06 -4.25 6.85
C VAL A 58 6.48 -4.77 6.83
N TYR A 59 7.43 -3.88 6.56
CA TYR A 59 8.86 -4.15 6.63
C TYR A 59 9.45 -3.32 7.75
N MET A 60 10.42 -3.88 8.45
CA MET A 60 11.13 -3.13 9.49
C MET A 60 12.56 -2.89 9.02
N THR A 61 13.02 -1.65 9.12
CA THR A 61 14.39 -1.34 8.79
C THR A 61 15.30 -1.67 9.97
N ALA A 62 16.61 -1.64 9.73
CA ALA A 62 17.59 -1.98 10.76
C ALA A 62 17.52 -1.04 11.97
N ASP A 63 17.07 0.20 11.77
CA ASP A 63 16.95 1.17 12.85
C ASP A 63 15.54 1.18 13.47
N GLY A 64 14.71 0.20 13.16
CA GLY A 64 13.39 0.06 13.78
C GLY A 64 12.28 0.86 13.12
N GLU A 65 12.54 1.51 12.00
CA GLU A 65 11.50 2.24 11.28
C GLU A 65 10.66 1.28 10.44
N ARG A 66 9.40 1.62 10.26
CA ARG A 66 8.49 0.81 9.45
C ARG A 66 8.45 1.32 8.02
N MET A 67 8.42 0.39 7.07
CA MET A 67 8.04 0.69 5.69
C MET A 67 6.75 -0.02 5.40
N LEU A 68 5.83 0.67 4.75
CA LEU A 68 4.48 0.15 4.52
C LEU A 68 4.22 0.04 3.03
N LEU A 69 3.91 -1.17 2.58
CA LEU A 69 3.52 -1.42 1.20
C LEU A 69 2.04 -1.79 1.22
N ASP A 70 1.21 -0.85 0.79
CA ASP A 70 -0.25 -1.00 0.83
C ASP A 70 -0.78 -1.33 -0.55
N GLN A 71 -1.72 -2.27 -0.61
CA GLN A 71 -2.31 -2.73 -1.86
C GLN A 71 -3.82 -2.79 -1.69
N GLN A 72 -4.54 -2.17 -2.62
CA GLN A 72 -5.99 -2.17 -2.62
C GLN A 72 -6.49 -2.50 -4.02
N ARG A 73 -7.45 -3.42 -4.10
CA ARG A 73 -8.05 -3.71 -5.40
C ARG A 73 -9.01 -2.59 -5.77
N ILE A 74 -8.86 -2.07 -6.97
CA ILE A 74 -9.77 -1.07 -7.51
C ILE A 74 -10.75 -1.79 -8.44
N PRO A 75 -12.07 -1.75 -8.16
CA PRO A 75 -13.04 -2.40 -9.03
C PRO A 75 -13.02 -1.79 -10.43
N ALA A 76 -13.09 -2.65 -11.44
CA ALA A 76 -13.21 -2.22 -12.82
C ALA A 76 -14.68 -2.02 -13.18
N ASP A 77 -14.95 -1.06 -14.07
CA ASP A 77 -16.28 -0.92 -14.62
C ASP A 77 -16.48 -1.98 -15.72
N ALA A 78 -17.65 -1.93 -16.39
CA ALA A 78 -18.01 -2.92 -17.41
C ALA A 78 -17.06 -2.94 -18.60
N ASN A 79 -16.28 -1.88 -18.79
CA ASN A 79 -15.33 -1.79 -19.89
C ASN A 79 -13.90 -2.10 -19.46
N GLY A 80 -13.71 -2.51 -18.21
CA GLY A 80 -12.39 -2.80 -17.69
C GLY A 80 -11.62 -1.57 -17.20
N PHE A 81 -12.26 -0.43 -17.14
CA PHE A 81 -11.64 0.80 -16.66
C PHE A 81 -11.56 0.78 -15.14
N HIS A 82 -10.42 1.16 -14.58
CA HIS A 82 -10.22 1.21 -13.14
C HIS A 82 -10.18 2.69 -12.70
N PRO A 83 -11.29 3.23 -12.19
CA PRO A 83 -11.30 4.63 -11.78
C PRO A 83 -10.42 4.85 -10.54
N ILE A 84 -9.79 6.01 -10.49
CA ILE A 84 -8.98 6.42 -9.36
C ILE A 84 -9.45 7.80 -8.92
N ASP A 85 -9.33 8.08 -7.61
CA ASP A 85 -9.79 9.34 -7.07
C ASP A 85 -8.82 10.49 -7.34
N ASP A 86 -7.54 10.20 -7.50
CA ASP A 86 -6.53 11.22 -7.68
C ASP A 86 -6.40 11.55 -9.18
N PRO A 87 -6.82 12.76 -9.59
CA PRO A 87 -6.77 13.11 -11.02
C PRO A 87 -5.36 13.28 -11.56
N THR A 88 -4.34 13.33 -10.70
CA THR A 88 -2.96 13.43 -11.16
C THR A 88 -2.32 12.08 -11.36
N LEU A 89 -3.01 10.99 -10.95
CA LEU A 89 -2.47 9.65 -11.06
C LEU A 89 -3.03 8.98 -12.31
N GLU A 90 -2.18 8.81 -13.32
CA GLU A 90 -2.54 8.13 -14.55
C GLU A 90 -1.94 6.74 -14.58
N SER A 91 -2.54 5.85 -15.37
CA SER A 91 -2.03 4.49 -15.53
C SER A 91 -0.60 4.52 -16.03
N GLY A 92 0.25 3.74 -15.40
CA GLY A 92 1.67 3.67 -15.77
C GLY A 92 2.53 4.76 -15.15
N GLN A 93 1.94 5.67 -14.38
CA GLN A 93 2.69 6.72 -13.71
C GLN A 93 2.69 6.51 -12.21
N THR A 94 3.73 7.00 -11.56
CA THR A 94 3.86 6.95 -10.11
C THR A 94 3.91 8.36 -9.57
N ALA A 95 3.03 8.66 -8.62
CA ALA A 95 3.02 9.94 -7.93
C ALA A 95 3.87 9.84 -6.67
N TYR A 96 4.76 10.82 -6.48
CA TYR A 96 5.64 10.86 -5.32
C TYR A 96 5.32 12.07 -4.46
N GLY A 97 5.43 11.91 -3.16
CA GLY A 97 5.24 13.00 -2.21
C GLY A 97 6.09 12.81 -0.98
N THR A 98 6.25 13.86 -0.20
CA THR A 98 6.97 13.82 1.06
C THR A 98 6.11 14.48 2.12
N GLU A 99 5.96 13.82 3.25
CA GLU A 99 5.22 14.34 4.38
C GLU A 99 6.14 15.11 5.32
N THR A 100 5.55 15.90 6.21
CA THR A 100 6.32 16.77 7.09
C THR A 100 7.21 16.03 8.06
N ASN A 101 6.91 14.76 8.34
CA ASN A 101 7.71 13.94 9.25
C ASN A 101 8.85 13.21 8.54
N GLY A 102 9.14 13.53 7.29
CA GLY A 102 10.23 12.90 6.55
C GLY A 102 9.86 11.60 5.86
N VAL A 103 8.60 11.21 5.90
CA VAL A 103 8.13 10.03 5.19
C VAL A 103 7.89 10.38 3.73
N SER A 104 8.47 9.60 2.83
CA SER A 104 8.20 9.72 1.40
C SER A 104 7.17 8.66 1.01
N VAL A 105 6.29 9.00 0.10
CA VAL A 105 5.21 8.13 -0.34
C VAL A 105 5.21 8.06 -1.86
N ALA A 106 5.08 6.86 -2.40
CA ALA A 106 4.86 6.64 -3.83
C ALA A 106 3.53 5.93 -3.99
N THR A 107 2.74 6.34 -4.97
CA THR A 107 1.44 5.73 -5.26
C THR A 107 1.29 5.52 -6.75
N TRP A 108 0.80 4.35 -7.14
CA TRP A 108 0.56 4.06 -8.55
C TRP A 108 -0.57 3.05 -8.70
N LEU A 109 -1.09 2.98 -9.93
CA LEU A 109 -2.07 1.99 -10.33
C LEU A 109 -1.36 0.98 -11.21
N ASP A 110 -1.35 -0.30 -10.81
CA ASP A 110 -0.68 -1.32 -11.60
C ASP A 110 -1.61 -1.91 -12.65
N ASP A 111 -1.02 -2.71 -13.56
CA ASP A 111 -1.77 -3.28 -14.68
C ASP A 111 -2.81 -4.30 -14.26
N ALA A 112 -2.70 -4.84 -13.07
CA ALA A 112 -3.63 -5.85 -12.57
C ALA A 112 -4.83 -5.23 -11.84
N GLY A 113 -4.92 -3.91 -11.80
CA GLY A 113 -6.05 -3.22 -11.18
C GLY A 113 -5.90 -2.99 -9.69
N TYR A 114 -4.67 -2.92 -9.20
CA TYR A 114 -4.42 -2.60 -7.81
C TYR A 114 -3.87 -1.18 -7.69
N ARG A 115 -4.33 -0.46 -6.70
CA ARG A 115 -3.70 0.78 -6.27
C ARG A 115 -2.67 0.43 -5.21
N ILE A 116 -1.44 0.82 -5.43
CA ILE A 116 -0.33 0.47 -4.55
C ILE A 116 0.30 1.74 -4.01
N SER A 117 0.63 1.73 -2.73
CA SER A 117 1.35 2.82 -2.09
C SER A 117 2.51 2.25 -1.31
N LEU A 118 3.66 2.90 -1.41
CA LEU A 118 4.83 2.56 -0.60
C LEU A 118 5.22 3.78 0.20
N ALA A 119 5.30 3.64 1.51
CA ALA A 119 5.67 4.72 2.42
C ALA A 119 6.90 4.31 3.23
N ALA A 120 7.91 5.15 3.26
CA ALA A 120 9.12 4.89 4.02
C ALA A 120 9.77 6.20 4.43
N LYS A 121 10.47 6.18 5.56
CA LYS A 121 11.14 7.37 6.06
C LYS A 121 12.53 7.46 5.42
N VAL A 122 12.55 7.73 4.14
CA VAL A 122 13.76 7.84 3.32
C VAL A 122 13.58 8.97 2.32
N PRO A 123 14.64 9.50 1.72
CA PRO A 123 14.51 10.47 0.65
C PRO A 123 13.78 9.88 -0.56
N VAL A 124 13.13 10.73 -1.34
CA VAL A 124 12.38 10.29 -2.51
C VAL A 124 13.24 9.49 -3.48
N ASP A 125 14.50 9.86 -3.67
CA ASP A 125 15.38 9.13 -4.58
C ASP A 125 15.60 7.69 -4.11
N SER A 126 15.71 7.47 -2.80
CA SER A 126 15.81 6.12 -2.26
C SER A 126 14.49 5.36 -2.43
N LEU A 127 13.37 6.06 -2.25
CA LEU A 127 12.06 5.45 -2.43
C LEU A 127 11.88 4.96 -3.87
N LYS A 128 12.36 5.70 -4.85
CA LYS A 128 12.25 5.30 -6.26
C LYS A 128 12.95 3.96 -6.52
N LEU A 129 14.07 3.73 -5.86
CA LEU A 129 14.76 2.45 -5.99
C LEU A 129 13.92 1.30 -5.43
N LEU A 130 13.26 1.54 -4.30
CA LEU A 130 12.40 0.53 -3.69
C LEU A 130 11.17 0.25 -4.55
N VAL A 131 10.57 1.28 -5.13
CA VAL A 131 9.42 1.13 -6.02
C VAL A 131 9.74 0.18 -7.18
N ASN A 132 10.94 0.27 -7.72
CA ASN A 132 11.35 -0.59 -8.83
C ASN A 132 11.51 -2.06 -8.42
N LEU A 133 11.54 -2.35 -7.12
CA LEU A 133 11.66 -3.71 -6.62
C LEU A 133 10.31 -4.32 -6.21
N VAL A 134 9.23 -3.58 -6.33
CA VAL A 134 7.90 -4.11 -6.00
C VAL A 134 7.42 -5.04 -7.11
N ARG A 135 7.00 -6.27 -6.72
CA ARG A 135 6.52 -7.28 -7.68
C ARG A 135 5.25 -7.95 -7.19
#